data_99544723998896472fd098119b679ae9
#
_entry.id   99544723998896472fd098119b679ae9
#
_cell.length_a   1.000
_cell.length_b   1.000
_cell.length_c   1.000
_cell.angle_alpha   90.00
_cell.angle_beta   90.00
_cell.angle_gamma   90.00
#
_symmetry.space_group_name_H-M   'P 1'
#
loop_
_entity.id
_entity.type
_entity.pdbx_description
1 polymer ?
#
loop_
_entity_poly.entity_id
_entity_poly.type
_entity_poly.pdbx_seq_one_letter_code
_entity_poly.pdbx_strand_id
1 'polypeptide(L)'
;VSLTRRQTAAALLALPLALTATPALAHGGGGPRGGGHRPRTLHLAGDSTAAQKYADAAPETGWGMALPFFLGPHLGVANHAVNGRSSKSFVDEGRLTALLDGVRPDDLVLIQFGHNDEKTEDPARGTDPWTTYQEYLRLYLKGARERRAHPVLITPVERRRFADDGTARPTHGQYPAAMRALAAEERVPVVDAQALSLARWQRLGPDGTEPLFNWLEPGESPNYPDGRQDNTHFRPAGAVEVARMTARALLEARALAPRDVRRLDAPVPEHLITWPRPA
;
A
#
# COMPACT_ATOMS: atom_id res chain seq x y z
N VAL A 1 71.87 -7.97 -15.73
CA VAL A 1 72.85 -8.30 -14.70
C VAL A 1 72.13 -9.04 -13.59
N SER A 2 72.50 -10.31 -13.42
CA SER A 2 72.11 -11.35 -12.49
C SER A 2 72.64 -11.05 -11.07
N LEU A 3 72.01 -11.59 -10.04
CA LEU A 3 72.61 -12.39 -8.99
C LEU A 3 71.63 -12.62 -7.82
N THR A 4 71.21 -13.79 -7.71
CA THR A 4 71.13 -14.88 -6.71
C THR A 4 71.72 -14.64 -5.32
N ARG A 5 71.03 -15.17 -4.27
CA ARG A 5 71.43 -16.08 -3.16
C ARG A 5 70.68 -15.65 -1.89
N ARG A 6 70.33 -16.44 -0.93
CA ARG A 6 70.31 -17.90 -0.64
C ARG A 6 69.51 -18.11 0.63
N GLN A 7 68.97 -19.29 0.74
CA GLN A 7 68.24 -19.90 1.89
C GLN A 7 68.95 -19.80 3.24
N THR A 8 68.17 -19.74 4.32
CA THR A 8 68.46 -20.56 5.51
C THR A 8 67.15 -20.94 6.22
N ALA A 9 66.97 -22.23 6.38
CA ALA A 9 65.90 -22.83 7.14
C ALA A 9 66.29 -22.91 8.62
N ALA A 10 65.37 -22.61 9.51
CA ALA A 10 65.49 -22.98 10.93
C ALA A 10 64.20 -23.70 11.33
N ALA A 11 64.33 -25.01 11.56
CA ALA A 11 63.27 -25.86 12.09
C ALA A 11 63.24 -25.69 13.62
N LEU A 12 62.09 -25.36 14.16
CA LEU A 12 61.80 -25.46 15.59
C LEU A 12 60.70 -26.51 15.80
N LEU A 13 61.08 -27.59 16.42
CA LEU A 13 60.18 -28.62 16.95
C LEU A 13 59.35 -28.04 18.09
N ALA A 14 58.04 -28.11 18.01
CA ALA A 14 57.14 -27.90 19.14
C ALA A 14 56.32 -29.17 19.37
N LEU A 15 56.41 -29.72 20.55
CA LEU A 15 55.67 -30.88 21.08
C LEU A 15 54.15 -30.55 21.17
N PRO A 16 53.26 -31.50 20.96
CA PRO A 16 51.84 -31.29 21.21
C PRO A 16 51.48 -31.46 22.68
N LEU A 17 50.94 -30.43 23.31
CA LEU A 17 50.25 -30.53 24.60
C LEU A 17 48.84 -31.07 24.33
N ALA A 18 48.58 -32.29 24.79
CA ALA A 18 47.26 -32.89 24.78
C ALA A 18 46.39 -32.28 25.89
N LEU A 19 45.45 -31.41 25.53
CA LEU A 19 44.35 -31.02 26.42
C LEU A 19 43.23 -32.04 26.31
N THR A 20 42.97 -32.76 27.38
CA THR A 20 41.80 -33.62 27.56
C THR A 20 40.56 -32.73 27.76
N ALA A 21 39.68 -32.65 26.76
CA ALA A 21 38.39 -32.03 26.91
C ALA A 21 37.40 -33.01 27.55
N THR A 22 36.90 -32.68 28.73
CA THR A 22 35.74 -33.32 29.36
C THR A 22 34.48 -33.02 28.59
N PRO A 23 33.59 -34.00 28.27
CA PRO A 23 32.32 -33.70 27.63
C PRO A 23 31.36 -33.04 28.63
N ALA A 24 31.03 -31.78 28.41
CA ALA A 24 29.91 -31.13 29.09
C ALA A 24 28.61 -31.75 28.58
N LEU A 25 27.88 -32.43 29.44
CA LEU A 25 26.51 -32.86 29.21
C LEU A 25 25.61 -31.62 28.98
N ALA A 26 25.35 -31.32 27.73
CA ALA A 26 24.34 -30.33 27.37
C ALA A 26 22.95 -30.88 27.71
N HIS A 27 22.36 -30.39 28.79
CA HIS A 27 20.94 -30.58 29.05
C HIS A 27 20.16 -29.86 27.96
N GLY A 28 19.63 -30.63 27.00
CA GLY A 28 18.72 -30.19 25.98
C GLY A 28 17.37 -29.80 26.55
N GLY A 29 17.25 -28.59 27.04
CA GLY A 29 15.97 -27.93 27.27
C GLY A 29 15.39 -27.43 25.95
N GLY A 30 14.86 -28.35 25.14
CA GLY A 30 14.05 -28.02 23.96
C GLY A 30 12.67 -27.58 24.40
N GLY A 31 12.54 -26.32 24.88
CA GLY A 31 11.25 -25.66 24.93
C GLY A 31 10.76 -25.45 23.49
N PRO A 32 9.43 -25.53 23.22
CA PRO A 32 8.91 -25.27 21.89
C PRO A 32 9.33 -23.86 21.52
N ARG A 33 10.18 -23.72 20.49
CA ARG A 33 10.43 -22.47 19.83
C ARG A 33 9.10 -22.06 19.19
N GLY A 34 8.31 -21.32 19.93
CA GLY A 34 7.20 -20.58 19.38
C GLY A 34 7.79 -19.72 18.26
N GLY A 35 7.57 -20.11 17.03
CA GLY A 35 7.93 -19.32 15.86
C GLY A 35 7.14 -18.02 15.90
N GLY A 36 7.64 -17.02 16.62
CA GLY A 36 7.09 -15.69 16.63
C GLY A 36 7.14 -15.18 15.19
N HIS A 37 5.99 -15.19 14.52
CA HIS A 37 5.89 -14.59 13.20
C HIS A 37 6.27 -13.13 13.34
N ARG A 38 7.31 -12.72 12.62
CA ARG A 38 7.68 -11.31 12.55
C ARG A 38 6.45 -10.50 12.14
N PRO A 39 6.18 -9.34 12.77
CA PRO A 39 5.16 -8.43 12.29
C PRO A 39 5.39 -8.10 10.82
N ARG A 40 4.36 -8.27 9.99
CA ARG A 40 4.38 -7.91 8.57
C ARG A 40 3.94 -6.48 8.40
N THR A 41 4.39 -5.85 7.31
CA THR A 41 3.99 -4.50 6.94
C THR A 41 3.24 -4.53 5.61
N LEU A 42 2.15 -3.77 5.53
CA LEU A 42 1.48 -3.42 4.29
C LEU A 42 2.05 -2.09 3.83
N HIS A 43 2.84 -2.10 2.75
CA HIS A 43 3.35 -0.91 2.10
C HIS A 43 2.34 -0.47 1.05
N LEU A 44 1.80 0.75 1.17
CA LEU A 44 0.77 1.28 0.28
C LEU A 44 1.38 2.31 -0.66
N ALA A 45 1.50 1.97 -1.95
CA ALA A 45 1.76 2.89 -3.03
C ALA A 45 0.44 3.40 -3.61
N GLY A 46 0.30 4.70 -3.81
CA GLY A 46 -0.95 5.27 -4.32
C GLY A 46 -0.93 6.78 -4.47
N ASP A 47 -2.09 7.29 -4.79
CA ASP A 47 -2.35 8.71 -5.03
C ASP A 47 -3.03 9.41 -3.83
N SER A 48 -3.66 10.59 -4.10
CA SER A 48 -4.32 11.40 -3.08
C SER A 48 -5.49 10.71 -2.38
N THR A 49 -6.15 9.76 -3.03
CA THR A 49 -7.29 9.04 -2.41
C THR A 49 -6.86 8.12 -1.27
N ALA A 50 -5.59 7.67 -1.29
CA ALA A 50 -5.01 6.80 -0.28
C ALA A 50 -4.05 7.52 0.69
N ALA A 51 -3.52 8.68 0.30
CA ALA A 51 -2.41 9.35 0.99
C ALA A 51 -2.75 9.79 2.43
N GLN A 52 -1.71 9.85 3.26
CA GLN A 52 -1.75 10.56 4.52
C GLN A 52 -2.11 12.03 4.28
N LYS A 53 -3.10 12.54 5.02
CA LYS A 53 -3.44 13.96 5.06
C LYS A 53 -2.98 14.58 6.37
N TYR A 54 -2.76 15.89 6.35
CA TYR A 54 -2.26 16.65 7.48
C TYR A 54 -3.29 17.67 7.95
N ALA A 55 -3.01 18.34 9.05
CA ALA A 55 -3.96 19.25 9.71
C ALA A 55 -4.45 20.40 8.82
N ASP A 56 -3.65 20.83 7.86
CA ASP A 56 -3.96 21.86 6.87
C ASP A 56 -4.90 21.40 5.75
N ALA A 57 -5.13 20.09 5.64
CA ALA A 57 -6.06 19.49 4.67
C ALA A 57 -7.32 18.88 5.33
N ALA A 58 -7.42 18.89 6.66
CA ALA A 58 -8.58 18.35 7.37
C ALA A 58 -9.89 19.05 6.94
N PRO A 59 -11.00 18.34 6.74
CA PRO A 59 -11.26 16.93 7.02
C PRO A 59 -10.94 15.96 5.86
N GLU A 60 -10.27 16.41 4.80
CA GLU A 60 -9.85 15.51 3.73
C GLU A 60 -9.03 14.33 4.30
N THR A 61 -9.38 13.10 3.90
CA THR A 61 -8.84 11.88 4.51
C THR A 61 -8.55 10.85 3.41
N GLY A 62 -7.32 10.34 3.35
CA GLY A 62 -7.00 9.22 2.49
C GLY A 62 -7.41 7.88 3.13
N TRP A 63 -7.91 6.93 2.34
CA TRP A 63 -8.35 5.65 2.89
C TRP A 63 -7.21 4.85 3.55
N GLY A 64 -5.95 5.10 3.16
CA GLY A 64 -4.79 4.51 3.83
C GLY A 64 -4.64 4.91 5.29
N MET A 65 -5.19 6.08 5.71
CA MET A 65 -5.24 6.51 7.11
C MET A 65 -6.21 5.66 7.93
N ALA A 66 -7.29 5.17 7.30
CA ALA A 66 -8.31 4.36 7.96
C ALA A 66 -8.02 2.85 7.92
N LEU A 67 -7.13 2.40 7.03
CA LEU A 67 -6.83 0.97 6.85
C LEU A 67 -6.39 0.26 8.15
N PRO A 68 -5.56 0.85 9.04
CA PRO A 68 -5.12 0.20 10.28
C PRO A 68 -6.26 -0.21 11.23
N PHE A 69 -7.44 0.43 11.16
CA PHE A 69 -8.58 0.06 12.00
C PHE A 69 -9.13 -1.33 11.68
N PHE A 70 -8.90 -1.81 10.46
CA PHE A 70 -9.41 -3.09 9.96
C PHE A 70 -8.37 -4.20 9.98
N LEU A 71 -7.15 -3.91 10.39
CA LEU A 71 -6.04 -4.87 10.42
C LEU A 71 -5.74 -5.36 11.84
N GLY A 72 -5.30 -6.60 11.96
CA GLY A 72 -4.83 -7.19 13.21
C GLY A 72 -3.60 -6.45 13.76
N PRO A 73 -3.37 -6.49 15.09
CA PRO A 73 -2.32 -5.71 15.74
C PRO A 73 -0.88 -6.13 15.35
N HIS A 74 -0.73 -7.27 14.68
CA HIS A 74 0.54 -7.79 14.17
C HIS A 74 0.87 -7.30 12.75
N LEU A 75 -0.01 -6.47 12.15
CA LEU A 75 0.20 -5.87 10.84
C LEU A 75 0.40 -4.36 10.98
N GLY A 76 1.51 -3.87 10.45
CA GLY A 76 1.75 -2.44 10.28
C GLY A 76 1.27 -1.94 8.91
N VAL A 77 1.01 -0.64 8.80
CA VAL A 77 0.78 0.04 7.52
C VAL A 77 1.84 1.12 7.35
N ALA A 78 2.60 1.01 6.26
CA ALA A 78 3.49 2.06 5.78
C ALA A 78 2.82 2.71 4.56
N ASN A 79 2.21 3.86 4.78
CA ASN A 79 1.51 4.59 3.73
C ASN A 79 2.48 5.50 2.99
N HIS A 80 2.87 5.10 1.77
CA HIS A 80 3.76 5.86 0.88
C HIS A 80 2.98 6.64 -0.19
N ALA A 81 1.65 6.58 -0.19
CA ALA A 81 0.83 7.28 -1.17
C ALA A 81 1.03 8.79 -1.10
N VAL A 82 1.03 9.46 -2.25
CA VAL A 82 1.29 10.91 -2.35
C VAL A 82 0.28 11.56 -3.27
N ASN A 83 -0.24 12.72 -2.84
CA ASN A 83 -1.20 13.51 -3.61
C ASN A 83 -0.70 13.79 -5.04
N GLY A 84 -1.58 13.60 -6.02
CA GLY A 84 -1.33 13.94 -7.42
C GLY A 84 -0.40 13.01 -8.20
N ARG A 85 0.03 11.88 -7.61
CA ARG A 85 0.93 10.94 -8.30
C ARG A 85 0.16 9.90 -9.09
N SER A 86 0.65 9.65 -10.29
CA SER A 86 0.28 8.51 -11.14
C SER A 86 1.25 7.34 -10.90
N SER A 87 0.96 6.18 -11.49
CA SER A 87 1.89 5.05 -11.48
C SER A 87 3.26 5.45 -12.05
N LYS A 88 3.27 6.27 -13.11
CA LYS A 88 4.44 6.82 -13.76
C LYS A 88 5.21 7.80 -12.86
N SER A 89 4.57 8.90 -12.45
CA SER A 89 5.26 9.96 -11.69
C SER A 89 5.79 9.48 -10.34
N PHE A 90 5.13 8.52 -9.71
CA PHE A 90 5.62 7.90 -8.47
C PHE A 90 6.95 7.15 -8.69
N VAL A 91 7.11 6.50 -9.84
CA VAL A 91 8.38 5.84 -10.24
C VAL A 91 9.43 6.88 -10.61
N ASP A 92 9.09 7.81 -11.49
CA ASP A 92 10.01 8.80 -12.05
C ASP A 92 10.59 9.74 -10.98
N GLU A 93 9.84 9.99 -9.89
CA GLU A 93 10.29 10.74 -8.71
C GLU A 93 11.13 9.90 -7.71
N GLY A 94 11.45 8.65 -8.02
CA GLY A 94 12.21 7.76 -7.14
C GLY A 94 11.42 7.22 -5.93
N ARG A 95 10.11 7.48 -5.84
CA ARG A 95 9.27 7.08 -4.70
C ARG A 95 9.09 5.57 -4.60
N LEU A 96 9.05 4.88 -5.73
CA LEU A 96 9.02 3.41 -5.73
C LEU A 96 10.30 2.85 -5.10
N THR A 97 11.47 3.39 -5.43
CA THR A 97 12.74 2.98 -4.82
C THR A 97 12.71 3.19 -3.31
N ALA A 98 12.32 4.38 -2.86
CA ALA A 98 12.20 4.69 -1.43
C ALA A 98 11.21 3.77 -0.69
N LEU A 99 10.07 3.43 -1.30
CA LEU A 99 9.14 2.44 -0.74
C LEU A 99 9.81 1.07 -0.61
N LEU A 100 10.44 0.62 -1.69
CA LEU A 100 11.06 -0.70 -1.78
C LEU A 100 12.24 -0.88 -0.82
N ASP A 101 12.93 0.16 -0.41
CA ASP A 101 14.01 0.11 0.59
C ASP A 101 13.51 -0.32 1.97
N GLY A 102 12.23 -0.06 2.28
CA GLY A 102 11.58 -0.49 3.52
C GLY A 102 10.98 -1.89 3.47
N VAL A 103 10.78 -2.45 2.28
CA VAL A 103 10.08 -3.75 2.08
C VAL A 103 10.96 -4.93 2.47
N ARG A 104 10.39 -5.85 3.20
CA ARG A 104 11.05 -7.08 3.68
C ARG A 104 10.30 -8.32 3.17
N PRO A 105 10.94 -9.50 3.21
CA PRO A 105 10.26 -10.76 2.87
C PRO A 105 8.96 -10.94 3.66
N ASP A 106 7.92 -11.44 2.98
CA ASP A 106 6.56 -11.68 3.46
C ASP A 106 5.72 -10.42 3.74
N ASP A 107 6.25 -9.21 3.55
CA ASP A 107 5.45 -7.97 3.56
C ASP A 107 4.49 -7.95 2.35
N LEU A 108 3.47 -7.11 2.41
CA LEU A 108 2.58 -6.85 1.28
C LEU A 108 2.89 -5.50 0.66
N VAL A 109 2.81 -5.43 -0.67
CA VAL A 109 2.88 -4.16 -1.41
C VAL A 109 1.54 -3.94 -2.11
N LEU A 110 0.75 -3.02 -1.59
CA LEU A 110 -0.54 -2.61 -2.15
C LEU A 110 -0.31 -1.49 -3.16
N ILE A 111 -0.85 -1.62 -4.37
CA ILE A 111 -0.55 -0.71 -5.48
C ILE A 111 -1.88 -0.18 -6.04
N GLN A 112 -2.19 1.10 -5.79
CA GLN A 112 -3.41 1.75 -6.27
C GLN A 112 -3.10 3.04 -7.02
N PHE A 113 -3.30 3.04 -8.32
CA PHE A 113 -3.16 4.20 -9.20
C PHE A 113 -4.26 4.21 -10.27
N GLY A 114 -4.41 5.34 -10.95
CA GLY A 114 -5.37 5.54 -12.03
C GLY A 114 -5.82 6.99 -12.14
N HIS A 115 -6.20 7.64 -11.03
CA HIS A 115 -6.75 9.01 -11.00
C HIS A 115 -5.87 10.07 -11.67
N ASN A 116 -4.56 9.88 -11.68
CA ASN A 116 -3.62 10.80 -12.31
C ASN A 116 -3.02 10.24 -13.58
N ASP A 117 -3.03 8.93 -13.75
CA ASP A 117 -2.62 8.25 -14.98
C ASP A 117 -3.52 8.65 -16.16
N GLU A 118 -4.82 8.86 -15.91
CA GLU A 118 -5.80 9.28 -16.91
C GLU A 118 -5.66 10.74 -17.37
N LYS A 119 -4.78 11.54 -16.77
CA LYS A 119 -4.46 12.90 -17.18
C LYS A 119 -3.46 12.88 -18.34
N THR A 120 -3.90 12.36 -19.46
CA THR A 120 -3.06 12.09 -20.65
C THR A 120 -2.47 13.35 -21.27
N GLU A 121 -3.07 14.52 -21.01
CA GLU A 121 -2.55 15.83 -21.42
C GLU A 121 -1.34 16.29 -20.59
N ASP A 122 -1.09 15.67 -19.44
CA ASP A 122 0.08 15.95 -18.59
C ASP A 122 1.15 14.86 -18.80
N PRO A 123 2.22 15.16 -19.54
CA PRO A 123 3.24 14.16 -19.86
C PRO A 123 4.03 13.65 -18.62
N ALA A 124 3.97 14.37 -17.50
CA ALA A 124 4.60 13.94 -16.25
C ALA A 124 3.79 12.84 -15.55
N ARG A 125 2.48 12.78 -15.76
CA ARG A 125 1.57 11.86 -15.08
C ARG A 125 0.82 10.91 -16.00
N GLY A 126 0.44 11.40 -17.18
CA GLY A 126 -0.38 10.67 -18.14
C GLY A 126 0.26 9.37 -18.60
N THR A 127 -0.56 8.33 -18.75
CA THR A 127 -0.19 7.03 -19.29
C THR A 127 -1.27 6.54 -20.25
N ASP A 128 -0.94 5.59 -21.11
CA ASP A 128 -1.94 4.82 -21.87
C ASP A 128 -2.30 3.56 -21.08
N PRO A 129 -3.60 3.23 -20.91
CA PRO A 129 -4.02 2.13 -20.04
C PRO A 129 -3.46 0.76 -20.43
N TRP A 130 -3.33 0.48 -21.72
CA TRP A 130 -2.95 -0.85 -22.22
C TRP A 130 -1.47 -1.02 -22.50
N THR A 131 -0.70 0.06 -22.45
CA THR A 131 0.75 0.05 -22.67
C THR A 131 1.48 0.60 -21.45
N THR A 132 1.78 1.89 -21.41
CA THR A 132 2.65 2.52 -20.41
C THR A 132 2.13 2.38 -18.97
N TYR A 133 0.81 2.42 -18.73
CA TYR A 133 0.25 2.16 -17.41
C TYR A 133 0.63 0.77 -16.89
N GLN A 134 0.41 -0.27 -17.72
CA GLN A 134 0.79 -1.64 -17.36
C GLN A 134 2.30 -1.79 -17.22
N GLU A 135 3.10 -1.13 -18.08
CA GLU A 135 4.56 -1.15 -17.96
C GLU A 135 5.04 -0.60 -16.63
N TYR A 136 4.51 0.57 -16.20
CA TYR A 136 4.83 1.13 -14.90
C TYR A 136 4.37 0.22 -13.75
N LEU A 137 3.17 -0.35 -13.80
CA LEU A 137 2.69 -1.27 -12.78
C LEU A 137 3.58 -2.52 -12.65
N ARG A 138 4.12 -3.04 -13.76
CA ARG A 138 5.08 -4.17 -13.71
C ARG A 138 6.35 -3.84 -12.93
N LEU A 139 6.78 -2.58 -12.88
CA LEU A 139 7.94 -2.18 -12.06
C LEU A 139 7.67 -2.38 -10.56
N TYR A 140 6.46 -2.07 -10.08
CA TYR A 140 6.06 -2.33 -8.70
C TYR A 140 6.01 -3.83 -8.41
N LEU A 141 5.40 -4.61 -9.30
CA LEU A 141 5.29 -6.06 -9.15
C LEU A 141 6.68 -6.71 -9.08
N LYS A 142 7.56 -6.34 -10.00
CA LYS A 142 8.94 -6.80 -10.05
C LYS A 142 9.70 -6.43 -8.77
N GLY A 143 9.65 -5.16 -8.38
CA GLY A 143 10.36 -4.66 -7.20
C GLY A 143 9.91 -5.35 -5.90
N ALA A 144 8.61 -5.62 -5.73
CA ALA A 144 8.08 -6.38 -4.60
C ALA A 144 8.57 -7.83 -4.59
N ARG A 145 8.50 -8.51 -5.74
CA ARG A 145 8.94 -9.90 -5.90
C ARG A 145 10.44 -10.08 -5.63
N GLU A 146 11.27 -9.16 -6.10
CA GLU A 146 12.72 -9.17 -5.84
C GLU A 146 13.04 -9.11 -4.34
N ARG A 147 12.14 -8.51 -3.55
CA ARG A 147 12.24 -8.46 -2.08
C ARG A 147 11.51 -9.61 -1.39
N ARG A 148 10.98 -10.57 -2.15
CA ARG A 148 10.17 -11.69 -1.65
C ARG A 148 8.93 -11.22 -0.89
N ALA A 149 8.39 -10.06 -1.26
CA ALA A 149 7.12 -9.53 -0.77
C ALA A 149 5.97 -9.91 -1.73
N HIS A 150 4.75 -9.74 -1.26
CA HIS A 150 3.54 -10.11 -1.96
C HIS A 150 2.85 -8.87 -2.55
N PRO A 151 2.98 -8.61 -3.87
CA PRO A 151 2.27 -7.50 -4.50
C PRO A 151 0.78 -7.80 -4.66
N VAL A 152 -0.03 -6.76 -4.48
CA VAL A 152 -1.48 -6.77 -4.71
C VAL A 152 -1.85 -5.53 -5.51
N LEU A 153 -2.50 -5.69 -6.64
CA LEU A 153 -3.05 -4.59 -7.41
C LEU A 153 -4.42 -4.17 -6.84
N ILE A 154 -4.68 -2.88 -6.81
CA ILE A 154 -5.97 -2.31 -6.37
C ILE A 154 -6.42 -1.35 -7.46
N THR A 155 -7.55 -1.63 -8.12
CA THR A 155 -8.09 -0.70 -9.12
C THR A 155 -8.43 0.64 -8.48
N PRO A 156 -8.38 1.78 -9.22
CA PRO A 156 -8.74 3.07 -8.66
C PRO A 156 -10.17 3.05 -8.13
N VAL A 157 -10.38 3.63 -6.95
CA VAL A 157 -11.72 3.78 -6.37
C VAL A 157 -12.52 4.82 -7.17
N GLU A 158 -13.83 4.59 -7.40
CA GLU A 158 -14.66 5.47 -8.19
C GLU A 158 -14.88 6.85 -7.53
N ARG A 159 -14.92 7.88 -8.37
CA ARG A 159 -15.40 9.20 -7.97
C ARG A 159 -16.92 9.16 -7.73
N ARG A 160 -17.43 10.13 -7.00
CA ARG A 160 -18.86 10.40 -6.88
C ARG A 160 -19.35 11.01 -8.18
N ARG A 161 -19.87 10.18 -9.06
CA ARG A 161 -20.47 10.61 -10.33
C ARG A 161 -21.75 9.86 -10.58
N PHE A 162 -22.83 10.61 -10.84
CA PHE A 162 -24.14 10.07 -11.14
C PHE A 162 -24.68 10.70 -12.43
N ALA A 163 -25.53 9.97 -13.13
CA ALA A 163 -26.38 10.52 -14.16
C ALA A 163 -27.63 11.15 -13.53
N ASP A 164 -28.42 11.86 -14.34
CA ASP A 164 -29.64 12.54 -13.90
C ASP A 164 -30.69 11.59 -13.32
N ASP A 165 -30.67 10.32 -13.73
CA ASP A 165 -31.55 9.27 -13.22
C ASP A 165 -31.04 8.61 -11.91
N GLY A 166 -29.98 9.14 -11.32
CA GLY A 166 -29.37 8.60 -10.11
C GLY A 166 -28.49 7.36 -10.31
N THR A 167 -28.19 6.98 -11.56
CA THR A 167 -27.29 5.87 -11.86
C THR A 167 -25.85 6.28 -11.65
N ALA A 168 -25.12 5.54 -10.80
CA ALA A 168 -23.68 5.75 -10.59
C ALA A 168 -22.89 5.45 -11.88
N ARG A 169 -21.97 6.34 -12.24
CA ARG A 169 -21.21 6.26 -13.49
C ARG A 169 -19.74 5.94 -13.23
N PRO A 170 -19.15 5.00 -13.98
CA PRO A 170 -17.72 4.77 -13.95
C PRO A 170 -16.95 5.98 -14.47
N THR A 171 -15.80 6.29 -13.88
CA THR A 171 -15.05 7.52 -14.15
C THR A 171 -13.60 7.30 -14.61
N HIS A 172 -13.12 6.08 -14.62
CA HIS A 172 -11.70 5.77 -14.89
C HIS A 172 -11.43 5.14 -16.26
N GLY A 173 -12.37 5.26 -17.20
CA GLY A 173 -12.19 4.75 -18.56
C GLY A 173 -11.73 3.28 -18.56
N GLN A 174 -10.62 2.99 -19.24
CA GLN A 174 -10.10 1.65 -19.40
C GLN A 174 -9.04 1.24 -18.36
N TYR A 175 -8.61 2.14 -17.48
CA TYR A 175 -7.56 1.85 -16.49
C TYR A 175 -7.88 0.68 -15.56
N PRO A 176 -9.11 0.55 -15.00
CA PRO A 176 -9.45 -0.61 -14.19
C PRO A 176 -9.42 -1.93 -14.98
N ALA A 177 -9.89 -1.91 -16.22
CA ALA A 177 -9.87 -3.09 -17.09
C ALA A 177 -8.42 -3.53 -17.41
N ALA A 178 -7.56 -2.56 -17.74
CA ALA A 178 -6.15 -2.82 -18.02
C ALA A 178 -5.40 -3.36 -16.78
N MET A 179 -5.71 -2.85 -15.57
CA MET A 179 -5.13 -3.37 -14.33
C MET A 179 -5.59 -4.79 -14.03
N ARG A 180 -6.88 -5.12 -14.23
CA ARG A 180 -7.40 -6.49 -14.07
C ARG A 180 -6.75 -7.46 -15.04
N ALA A 181 -6.57 -7.06 -16.30
CA ALA A 181 -5.89 -7.88 -17.30
C ALA A 181 -4.43 -8.15 -16.90
N LEU A 182 -3.71 -7.11 -16.46
CA LEU A 182 -2.35 -7.25 -15.93
C LEU A 182 -2.29 -8.18 -14.72
N ALA A 183 -3.23 -8.05 -13.78
CA ALA A 183 -3.27 -8.93 -12.60
C ALA A 183 -3.42 -10.41 -12.98
N ALA A 184 -4.26 -10.70 -13.98
CA ALA A 184 -4.45 -12.05 -14.50
C ALA A 184 -3.18 -12.57 -15.21
N GLU A 185 -2.57 -11.77 -16.08
CA GLU A 185 -1.31 -12.08 -16.78
C GLU A 185 -0.19 -12.39 -15.78
N GLU A 186 0.01 -11.49 -14.81
CA GLU A 186 1.07 -11.56 -13.81
C GLU A 186 0.75 -12.53 -12.65
N ARG A 187 -0.46 -13.09 -12.60
CA ARG A 187 -0.95 -14.01 -11.56
C ARG A 187 -0.79 -13.41 -10.15
N VAL A 188 -1.16 -12.13 -9.99
CA VAL A 188 -1.18 -11.45 -8.71
C VAL A 188 -2.61 -11.21 -8.24
N PRO A 189 -2.87 -11.18 -6.93
CA PRO A 189 -4.17 -10.81 -6.41
C PRO A 189 -4.57 -9.40 -6.87
N VAL A 190 -5.86 -9.22 -7.14
CA VAL A 190 -6.44 -7.89 -7.42
C VAL A 190 -7.62 -7.62 -6.51
N VAL A 191 -7.64 -6.44 -5.92
CA VAL A 191 -8.80 -5.85 -5.26
C VAL A 191 -9.49 -4.94 -6.27
N ASP A 192 -10.69 -5.29 -6.69
CA ASP A 192 -11.46 -4.48 -7.64
C ASP A 192 -12.21 -3.36 -6.92
N ALA A 193 -11.45 -2.38 -6.41
CA ALA A 193 -12.01 -1.25 -5.68
C ALA A 193 -12.94 -0.40 -6.57
N GLN A 194 -12.71 -0.39 -7.88
CA GLN A 194 -13.58 0.26 -8.86
C GLN A 194 -14.98 -0.35 -8.84
N ALA A 195 -15.09 -1.66 -9.02
CA ALA A 195 -16.39 -2.33 -9.02
C ALA A 195 -17.08 -2.28 -7.65
N LEU A 196 -16.32 -2.44 -6.57
CA LEU A 196 -16.84 -2.37 -5.19
C LEU A 196 -17.40 -0.99 -4.86
N SER A 197 -16.67 0.08 -5.17
CA SER A 197 -17.11 1.45 -4.90
C SER A 197 -18.27 1.85 -5.81
N LEU A 198 -18.24 1.51 -7.10
CA LEU A 198 -19.36 1.79 -8.01
C LEU A 198 -20.65 1.14 -7.50
N ALA A 199 -20.61 -0.13 -7.10
CA ALA A 199 -21.77 -0.83 -6.54
C ALA A 199 -22.21 -0.21 -5.20
N ARG A 200 -21.27 0.28 -4.39
CA ARG A 200 -21.57 0.93 -3.11
C ARG A 200 -22.20 2.31 -3.33
N TRP A 201 -21.66 3.11 -4.23
CA TRP A 201 -22.22 4.42 -4.59
C TRP A 201 -23.63 4.26 -5.17
N GLN A 202 -23.85 3.28 -6.04
CA GLN A 202 -25.19 3.00 -6.58
C GLN A 202 -26.21 2.69 -5.48
N ARG A 203 -25.84 1.91 -4.45
CA ARG A 203 -26.77 1.59 -3.35
C ARG A 203 -27.07 2.77 -2.44
N LEU A 204 -26.12 3.70 -2.27
CA LEU A 204 -26.29 4.89 -1.45
C LEU A 204 -27.02 6.01 -2.19
N GLY A 205 -26.90 6.03 -3.51
CA GLY A 205 -27.42 7.14 -4.34
C GLY A 205 -26.64 8.45 -4.20
N PRO A 206 -27.04 9.49 -4.94
CA PRO A 206 -26.38 10.80 -4.90
C PRO A 206 -26.29 11.39 -3.48
N ASP A 207 -27.41 11.47 -2.77
CA ASP A 207 -27.47 12.11 -1.45
C ASP A 207 -26.72 11.30 -0.39
N GLY A 208 -26.89 9.96 -0.41
CA GLY A 208 -26.24 9.09 0.57
C GLY A 208 -24.71 8.97 0.41
N THR A 209 -24.17 9.33 -0.77
CA THR A 209 -22.73 9.35 -1.01
C THR A 209 -22.07 10.68 -0.68
N GLU A 210 -22.82 11.77 -0.67
CA GLU A 210 -22.26 13.12 -0.45
C GLU A 210 -21.46 13.23 0.86
N PRO A 211 -21.96 12.75 2.02
CA PRO A 211 -21.22 12.80 3.27
C PRO A 211 -19.92 11.97 3.30
N LEU A 212 -19.69 11.11 2.32
CA LEU A 212 -18.47 10.31 2.21
C LEU A 212 -17.34 11.08 1.53
N PHE A 213 -17.69 12.08 0.73
CA PHE A 213 -16.74 12.87 -0.04
C PHE A 213 -16.47 14.22 0.64
N ASN A 214 -15.46 14.94 0.17
CA ASN A 214 -15.05 16.19 0.78
C ASN A 214 -15.97 17.34 0.29
N TRP A 215 -17.25 17.19 0.62
CA TRP A 215 -18.29 18.19 0.46
C TRP A 215 -18.50 18.92 1.78
N LEU A 216 -18.32 20.23 1.78
CA LEU A 216 -18.32 21.09 2.96
C LEU A 216 -19.12 22.33 2.67
N GLU A 217 -19.97 22.73 3.62
CA GLU A 217 -20.63 24.01 3.58
C GLU A 217 -19.66 25.16 3.93
N PRO A 218 -19.91 26.38 3.48
CA PRO A 218 -19.15 27.55 3.91
C PRO A 218 -19.10 27.66 5.43
N GLY A 219 -17.88 27.79 5.98
CA GLY A 219 -17.64 27.88 7.42
C GLY A 219 -17.60 26.55 8.17
N GLU A 220 -17.86 25.41 7.54
CA GLU A 220 -17.81 24.09 8.17
C GLU A 220 -16.37 23.66 8.56
N SER A 221 -15.38 24.09 7.78
CA SER A 221 -13.97 23.80 8.06
C SER A 221 -13.11 25.04 7.94
N PRO A 222 -12.19 25.28 8.90
CA PRO A 222 -11.24 26.39 8.80
C PRO A 222 -10.29 26.29 7.61
N ASN A 223 -10.03 25.08 7.09
CA ASN A 223 -9.19 24.88 5.92
C ASN A 223 -9.91 25.13 4.59
N TYR A 224 -11.23 25.20 4.63
CA TYR A 224 -12.12 25.43 3.47
C TYR A 224 -13.20 26.43 3.83
N PRO A 225 -12.86 27.70 4.10
CA PRO A 225 -13.80 28.70 4.63
C PRO A 225 -14.98 28.97 3.70
N ASP A 226 -14.78 28.85 2.40
CA ASP A 226 -15.81 29.06 1.36
C ASP A 226 -16.59 27.76 1.03
N GLY A 227 -16.38 26.70 1.81
CA GLY A 227 -16.91 25.38 1.51
C GLY A 227 -16.11 24.65 0.42
N ARG A 228 -16.54 23.44 0.07
CA ARG A 228 -15.91 22.63 -0.97
C ARG A 228 -16.90 21.62 -1.55
N GLN A 229 -16.84 21.38 -2.85
CA GLN A 229 -17.59 20.33 -3.54
C GLN A 229 -16.60 19.43 -4.29
N ASP A 230 -16.07 18.41 -3.63
CA ASP A 230 -15.08 17.52 -4.19
C ASP A 230 -15.65 16.09 -4.32
N ASN A 231 -15.76 15.64 -5.54
CA ASN A 231 -16.29 14.30 -5.88
C ASN A 231 -15.21 13.22 -5.97
N THR A 232 -13.97 13.51 -5.57
CA THR A 232 -12.82 12.61 -5.67
C THR A 232 -12.27 12.24 -4.31
N HIS A 233 -12.05 13.21 -3.43
CA HIS A 233 -11.42 13.01 -2.14
C HIS A 233 -12.45 12.80 -1.04
N PHE A 234 -12.06 12.02 -0.03
CA PHE A 234 -12.96 11.57 1.04
C PHE A 234 -12.90 12.44 2.27
N ARG A 235 -14.01 12.46 3.00
CA ARG A 235 -14.07 12.76 4.44
C ARG A 235 -13.76 11.47 5.24
N PRO A 236 -13.63 11.54 6.59
CA PRO A 236 -13.39 10.35 7.41
C PRO A 236 -14.32 9.18 7.14
N ALA A 237 -15.63 9.44 7.01
CA ALA A 237 -16.62 8.40 6.74
C ALA A 237 -16.34 7.66 5.41
N GLY A 238 -16.00 8.39 4.36
CA GLY A 238 -15.67 7.81 3.05
C GLY A 238 -14.36 7.02 3.08
N ALA A 239 -13.32 7.57 3.72
CA ALA A 239 -12.04 6.89 3.89
C ALA A 239 -12.20 5.58 4.68
N VAL A 240 -13.01 5.57 5.75
CA VAL A 240 -13.34 4.38 6.53
C VAL A 240 -14.08 3.35 5.67
N GLU A 241 -15.05 3.78 4.87
CA GLU A 241 -15.81 2.88 3.99
C GLU A 241 -14.91 2.22 2.94
N VAL A 242 -14.05 2.99 2.26
CA VAL A 242 -13.11 2.46 1.26
C VAL A 242 -12.07 1.53 1.90
N ALA A 243 -11.51 1.89 3.05
CA ALA A 243 -10.57 1.05 3.79
C ALA A 243 -11.21 -0.29 4.22
N ARG A 244 -12.47 -0.26 4.67
CA ARG A 244 -13.25 -1.45 5.03
C ARG A 244 -13.46 -2.37 3.82
N MET A 245 -13.90 -1.81 2.69
CA MET A 245 -14.08 -2.56 1.45
C MET A 245 -12.76 -3.18 1.00
N THR A 246 -11.67 -2.43 1.05
CA THR A 246 -10.33 -2.91 0.68
C THR A 246 -9.87 -4.05 1.59
N ALA A 247 -10.00 -3.90 2.92
CA ALA A 247 -9.60 -4.95 3.87
C ALA A 247 -10.42 -6.24 3.69
N ARG A 248 -11.72 -6.13 3.42
CA ARG A 248 -12.59 -7.28 3.11
C ARG A 248 -12.16 -7.95 1.82
N ALA A 249 -11.93 -7.19 0.76
CA ALA A 249 -11.51 -7.73 -0.53
C ALA A 249 -10.10 -8.36 -0.48
N LEU A 250 -9.17 -7.83 0.32
CA LEU A 250 -7.87 -8.47 0.57
C LEU A 250 -8.02 -9.85 1.23
N LEU A 251 -8.97 -9.99 2.16
CA LEU A 251 -9.31 -11.28 2.76
C LEU A 251 -9.92 -12.25 1.73
N GLU A 252 -10.88 -11.79 0.94
CA GLU A 252 -11.54 -12.57 -0.13
C GLU A 252 -10.56 -13.02 -1.21
N ALA A 253 -9.63 -12.14 -1.59
CA ALA A 253 -8.53 -12.43 -2.52
C ALA A 253 -7.42 -13.32 -1.90
N ARG A 254 -7.54 -13.72 -0.63
CA ARG A 254 -6.56 -14.50 0.12
C ARG A 254 -5.17 -13.85 0.23
N ALA A 255 -5.08 -12.54 0.03
CA ALA A 255 -3.88 -11.75 0.31
C ALA A 255 -3.68 -11.58 1.83
N LEU A 256 -4.78 -11.56 2.59
CA LEU A 256 -4.81 -11.59 4.04
C LEU A 256 -5.54 -12.86 4.53
N ALA A 257 -5.13 -13.37 5.71
CA ALA A 257 -5.82 -14.44 6.40
C ALA A 257 -6.90 -13.89 7.36
N PRO A 258 -7.87 -14.69 7.83
CA PRO A 258 -8.90 -14.22 8.78
C PRO A 258 -8.32 -13.57 10.05
N ARG A 259 -7.17 -14.05 10.55
CA ARG A 259 -6.49 -13.47 11.71
C ARG A 259 -5.87 -12.09 11.45
N ASP A 260 -5.69 -11.74 10.18
CA ASP A 260 -5.05 -10.50 9.74
C ASP A 260 -6.05 -9.33 9.70
N VAL A 261 -7.35 -9.61 9.73
CA VAL A 261 -8.41 -8.61 9.66
C VAL A 261 -9.28 -8.60 10.91
N ARG A 262 -9.87 -7.44 11.20
CA ARG A 262 -10.75 -7.24 12.34
C ARG A 262 -11.78 -6.16 12.06
N ARG A 263 -12.86 -6.13 12.85
CA ARG A 263 -13.86 -5.04 12.87
C ARG A 263 -14.51 -4.74 11.51
N LEU A 264 -14.52 -5.70 10.58
CA LEU A 264 -15.05 -5.48 9.24
C LEU A 264 -16.53 -5.04 9.22
N ASP A 265 -17.29 -5.37 10.30
CA ASP A 265 -18.71 -5.01 10.44
C ASP A 265 -18.95 -3.98 11.56
N ALA A 266 -17.90 -3.57 12.29
CA ALA A 266 -18.03 -2.59 13.37
C ALA A 266 -17.86 -1.15 12.86
N PRO A 267 -18.57 -0.17 13.44
CA PRO A 267 -18.33 1.23 13.13
C PRO A 267 -16.93 1.66 13.59
N VAL A 268 -16.34 2.57 12.83
CA VAL A 268 -15.13 3.30 13.23
C VAL A 268 -15.53 4.74 13.49
N PRO A 269 -15.48 5.23 14.73
CA PRO A 269 -15.79 6.61 15.04
C PRO A 269 -14.84 7.58 14.34
N GLU A 270 -15.37 8.62 13.73
CA GLU A 270 -14.58 9.58 12.95
C GLU A 270 -13.49 10.27 13.76
N HIS A 271 -13.72 10.53 15.05
CA HIS A 271 -12.75 11.17 15.95
C HIS A 271 -11.47 10.35 16.17
N LEU A 272 -11.44 9.08 15.77
CA LEU A 272 -10.24 8.25 15.78
C LEU A 272 -9.31 8.52 14.57
N ILE A 273 -9.81 9.18 13.54
CA ILE A 273 -9.00 9.66 12.44
C ILE A 273 -8.30 10.94 12.89
N THR A 274 -6.99 10.97 12.76
CA THR A 274 -6.19 12.12 13.19
C THR A 274 -5.34 12.64 12.03
N TRP A 275 -5.19 13.97 12.00
CA TRP A 275 -4.35 14.66 11.03
C TRP A 275 -3.13 15.23 11.75
N PRO A 276 -1.94 14.64 11.58
CA PRO A 276 -0.73 15.20 12.15
C PRO A 276 -0.44 16.58 11.55
N ARG A 277 0.39 17.37 12.24
CA ARG A 277 0.89 18.61 11.65
C ARG A 277 1.84 18.26 10.50
N PRO A 278 1.87 19.08 9.42
CA PRO A 278 2.93 18.97 8.43
C PRO A 278 4.32 19.06 9.10
N ALA A 279 5.28 18.26 8.59
CA ALA A 279 6.66 18.29 9.07
C ALA A 279 7.38 19.55 8.61
#